data_015d99e1061f41f48c5b9c557caa3cdd
#
_entry.id   015d99e1061f41f48c5b9c557caa3cdd
#
_cell.length_a   1.000
_cell.length_b   1.000
_cell.length_c   1.000
_cell.angle_alpha   90.00
_cell.angle_beta   90.00
_cell.angle_gamma   90.00
#
_symmetry.space_group_name_H-M   'P 1'
#
loop_
_entity.id
_entity.type
_entity.pdbx_description
1 polymer ?
#
loop_
_entity_poly.entity_id
_entity_poly.type
_entity_poly.pdbx_seq_one_letter_code
_entity_poly.pdbx_strand_id
1 'polypeptide(L)'
;MPILKRLNNATLHYRVDDYTDPWRHAGTIVLQHGYARSSQFWQSWIPYLSRFYRIVRPELRGHAGSPVDFDTARDSTVENYVADVVAILNALELDSVHYCGESFGGIIGMALAAAHPARVRTLTLVASPVYQSQKSQDVYAAGFPSREEALRTLGTRAWAEKIYGAPDFFPAGTPAGLRAWYVNEIARTDAEVLCGLYGLLRHASAQTLLPLIQAPVLGLYPTAGLLTGNEQERLLGEGIRDLRMLHLPSATQAILTLYPATCANHLLHFATQHDGVTCREQ
;
A
#
# COMPACT_ATOMS: atom_id res chain seq x y z
N MET A 1 -8.51 -7.03 -16.66
CA MET A 1 -7.84 -5.90 -15.99
C MET A 1 -7.37 -4.92 -17.05
N PRO A 2 -7.66 -3.63 -16.92
CA PRO A 2 -7.08 -2.63 -17.79
C PRO A 2 -5.55 -2.66 -17.72
N ILE A 3 -4.92 -2.34 -18.85
CA ILE A 3 -3.46 -2.36 -19.02
C ILE A 3 -3.06 -0.99 -19.55
N LEU A 4 -2.05 -0.38 -18.94
CA LEU A 4 -1.42 0.84 -19.39
C LEU A 4 0.04 0.58 -19.72
N LYS A 5 0.48 0.88 -20.93
CA LYS A 5 1.89 0.85 -21.29
C LYS A 5 2.51 2.23 -21.06
N ARG A 6 3.63 2.27 -20.34
CA ARG A 6 4.41 3.49 -20.19
C ARG A 6 5.44 3.67 -21.31
N LEU A 7 5.90 4.90 -21.49
CA LEU A 7 6.94 5.23 -22.46
C LEU A 7 8.28 4.52 -22.19
N ASN A 8 8.55 4.10 -20.94
CA ASN A 8 9.73 3.31 -20.54
C ASN A 8 9.50 1.79 -20.58
N ASN A 9 8.52 1.32 -21.34
CA ASN A 9 8.10 -0.06 -21.55
C ASN A 9 7.46 -0.78 -20.35
N ALA A 10 7.43 -0.23 -19.16
CA ALA A 10 6.75 -0.88 -18.04
C ALA A 10 5.24 -1.00 -18.31
N THR A 11 4.73 -2.20 -18.22
CA THR A 11 3.29 -2.48 -18.33
C THR A 11 2.65 -2.41 -16.95
N LEU A 12 1.69 -1.50 -16.78
CA LEU A 12 0.97 -1.30 -15.53
C LEU A 12 -0.40 -1.96 -15.62
N HIS A 13 -0.72 -2.75 -14.62
CA HIS A 13 -2.05 -3.30 -14.42
C HIS A 13 -2.76 -2.53 -13.31
N TYR A 14 -4.07 -2.37 -13.43
CA TYR A 14 -4.91 -1.82 -12.35
C TYR A 14 -6.31 -2.41 -12.44
N ARG A 15 -7.06 -2.29 -11.35
CA ARG A 15 -8.49 -2.61 -11.29
C ARG A 15 -9.28 -1.34 -11.04
N VAL A 16 -10.51 -1.32 -11.53
CA VAL A 16 -11.48 -0.28 -11.21
C VAL A 16 -12.73 -0.98 -10.69
N ASP A 17 -13.16 -0.59 -9.51
CA ASP A 17 -14.42 -1.03 -8.91
C ASP A 17 -15.28 0.23 -8.74
N ASP A 18 -16.37 0.31 -9.48
CA ASP A 18 -17.26 1.45 -9.48
C ASP A 18 -18.72 0.94 -9.38
N TYR A 19 -19.31 1.19 -8.23
CA TYR A 19 -20.72 0.89 -7.91
C TYR A 19 -21.44 2.15 -7.45
N THR A 20 -20.90 3.31 -7.84
CA THR A 20 -21.50 4.61 -7.52
C THR A 20 -22.76 4.86 -8.34
N ASP A 21 -23.61 5.75 -7.86
CA ASP A 21 -24.81 6.12 -8.59
C ASP A 21 -24.46 6.86 -9.90
N PRO A 22 -24.99 6.46 -11.06
CA PRO A 22 -24.61 7.03 -12.35
C PRO A 22 -25.00 8.52 -12.54
N TRP A 23 -25.84 9.04 -11.66
CA TRP A 23 -26.23 10.47 -11.66
C TRP A 23 -25.39 11.32 -10.69
N ARG A 24 -24.38 10.74 -10.03
CA ARG A 24 -23.48 11.45 -9.10
C ARG A 24 -22.05 11.52 -9.65
N HIS A 25 -21.42 12.67 -9.45
CA HIS A 25 -19.98 12.79 -9.64
C HIS A 25 -19.28 12.28 -8.39
N ALA A 26 -18.94 11.00 -8.38
CA ALA A 26 -18.19 10.41 -7.27
C ALA A 26 -16.70 10.73 -7.40
N GLY A 27 -16.07 11.06 -6.27
CA GLY A 27 -14.62 11.13 -6.19
C GLY A 27 -13.96 9.77 -6.39
N THR A 28 -12.64 9.75 -6.49
CA THR A 28 -11.87 8.51 -6.66
C THR A 28 -10.96 8.27 -5.47
N ILE A 29 -10.93 7.02 -4.99
CA ILE A 29 -9.94 6.53 -4.02
C ILE A 29 -8.97 5.60 -4.75
N VAL A 30 -7.67 5.85 -4.63
CA VAL A 30 -6.61 4.93 -5.06
C VAL A 30 -6.18 4.09 -3.87
N LEU A 31 -6.19 2.76 -4.01
CA LEU A 31 -5.76 1.80 -3.00
C LEU A 31 -4.47 1.11 -3.47
N GLN A 32 -3.32 1.56 -2.98
CA GLN A 32 -2.01 1.07 -3.39
C GLN A 32 -1.46 0.05 -2.39
N HIS A 33 -1.23 -1.16 -2.86
CA HIS A 33 -0.61 -2.21 -2.06
C HIS A 33 0.89 -1.99 -1.84
N GLY A 34 1.46 -2.67 -0.85
CA GLY A 34 2.87 -2.61 -0.51
C GLY A 34 3.71 -3.75 -1.12
N TYR A 35 4.92 -3.91 -0.57
CA TYR A 35 5.88 -4.93 -0.97
C TYR A 35 5.29 -6.34 -0.86
N ALA A 36 5.50 -7.16 -1.88
CA ALA A 36 5.04 -8.55 -1.95
C ALA A 36 3.51 -8.71 -1.80
N ARG A 37 2.73 -7.69 -2.12
CA ARG A 37 1.27 -7.72 -2.10
C ARG A 37 0.72 -7.66 -3.53
N SER A 38 -0.61 -7.57 -3.62
CA SER A 38 -1.34 -7.34 -4.86
C SER A 38 -2.57 -6.47 -4.62
N SER A 39 -3.21 -6.03 -5.68
CA SER A 39 -4.50 -5.32 -5.62
C SER A 39 -5.61 -6.14 -4.95
N GLN A 40 -5.45 -7.47 -4.84
CA GLN A 40 -6.40 -8.36 -4.19
C GLN A 40 -6.44 -8.19 -2.67
N PHE A 41 -5.36 -7.71 -2.05
CA PHE A 41 -5.35 -7.45 -0.62
C PHE A 41 -6.38 -6.40 -0.19
N TRP A 42 -6.84 -5.57 -1.13
CA TRP A 42 -7.88 -4.57 -0.91
C TRP A 42 -9.31 -5.08 -1.15
N GLN A 43 -9.48 -6.35 -1.58
CA GLN A 43 -10.78 -6.86 -2.01
C GLN A 43 -11.86 -6.72 -0.92
N SER A 44 -11.52 -6.97 0.33
CA SER A 44 -12.46 -6.88 1.45
C SER A 44 -12.86 -5.45 1.83
N TRP A 45 -12.18 -4.42 1.29
CA TRP A 45 -12.53 -3.00 1.49
C TRP A 45 -13.56 -2.51 0.46
N ILE A 46 -13.64 -3.17 -0.69
CA ILE A 46 -14.46 -2.72 -1.82
C ILE A 46 -15.95 -2.58 -1.44
N PRO A 47 -16.58 -3.52 -0.73
CA PRO A 47 -17.99 -3.40 -0.37
C PRO A 47 -18.32 -2.16 0.50
N TYR A 48 -17.34 -1.64 1.23
CA TYR A 48 -17.52 -0.47 2.10
C TYR A 48 -17.29 0.85 1.38
N LEU A 49 -16.49 0.88 0.31
CA LEU A 49 -16.04 2.09 -0.35
C LEU A 49 -16.71 2.35 -1.70
N SER A 50 -16.88 1.29 -2.50
CA SER A 50 -17.22 1.42 -3.92
C SER A 50 -18.65 1.92 -4.20
N ARG A 51 -19.52 1.92 -3.20
CA ARG A 51 -20.85 2.54 -3.28
C ARG A 51 -20.78 4.07 -3.28
N PHE A 52 -19.72 4.64 -2.70
CA PHE A 52 -19.56 6.08 -2.49
C PHE A 52 -18.48 6.70 -3.36
N TYR A 53 -17.44 5.92 -3.69
CA TYR A 53 -16.28 6.34 -4.47
C TYR A 53 -15.96 5.34 -5.57
N ARG A 54 -15.47 5.83 -6.68
CA ARG A 54 -14.79 5.00 -7.67
C ARG A 54 -13.46 4.53 -7.07
N ILE A 55 -13.18 3.24 -7.08
CA ILE A 55 -11.97 2.67 -6.48
C ILE A 55 -11.02 2.24 -7.58
N VAL A 56 -9.78 2.73 -7.51
CA VAL A 56 -8.70 2.32 -8.40
C VAL A 56 -7.65 1.57 -7.58
N ARG A 57 -7.32 0.35 -7.99
CA ARG A 57 -6.36 -0.52 -7.33
C ARG A 57 -5.21 -0.85 -8.28
N PRO A 58 -4.13 -0.07 -8.30
CA PRO A 58 -2.95 -0.37 -9.10
C PRO A 58 -2.23 -1.64 -8.61
N GLU A 59 -1.61 -2.36 -9.55
CA GLU A 59 -0.53 -3.30 -9.23
C GLU A 59 0.81 -2.58 -9.33
N LEU A 60 1.70 -2.80 -8.38
CA LEU A 60 3.10 -2.39 -8.53
C LEU A 60 3.69 -3.13 -9.73
N ARG A 61 4.59 -2.48 -10.47
CA ARG A 61 5.25 -3.10 -11.61
C ARG A 61 5.86 -4.45 -11.24
N GLY A 62 5.70 -5.44 -12.09
CA GLY A 62 6.19 -6.80 -11.88
C GLY A 62 5.47 -7.62 -10.80
N HIS A 63 4.48 -7.04 -10.07
CA HIS A 63 3.74 -7.77 -9.04
C HIS A 63 2.53 -8.50 -9.61
N ALA A 64 2.18 -9.61 -8.94
CA ALA A 64 0.95 -10.42 -9.09
C ALA A 64 0.66 -10.93 -10.49
N GLY A 65 0.92 -10.47 -11.52
CA GLY A 65 0.62 -10.89 -12.90
C GLY A 65 0.95 -9.79 -13.88
N SER A 66 1.54 -8.71 -13.37
CA SER A 66 2.12 -7.68 -14.22
C SER A 66 3.39 -8.21 -14.88
N PRO A 67 3.60 -7.96 -16.16
CA PRO A 67 4.83 -8.37 -16.83
C PRO A 67 6.08 -7.78 -16.19
N VAL A 68 7.19 -8.51 -16.26
CA VAL A 68 8.52 -8.02 -15.88
C VAL A 68 9.22 -7.58 -17.16
N ASP A 69 8.77 -6.44 -17.70
CA ASP A 69 9.26 -5.82 -18.93
C ASP A 69 10.13 -4.59 -18.67
N PHE A 70 10.81 -4.58 -17.52
CA PHE A 70 11.69 -3.52 -17.05
C PHE A 70 12.90 -4.11 -16.32
N ASP A 71 13.96 -3.34 -16.16
CA ASP A 71 15.13 -3.71 -15.36
C ASP A 71 14.79 -3.54 -13.86
N THR A 72 14.62 -4.66 -13.14
CA THR A 72 14.17 -4.66 -11.74
C THR A 72 15.14 -3.96 -10.79
N ALA A 73 16.44 -3.97 -11.08
CA ALA A 73 17.45 -3.31 -10.25
C ALA A 73 17.54 -1.81 -10.53
N ARG A 74 17.53 -1.42 -11.80
CA ARG A 74 17.68 -0.02 -12.23
C ARG A 74 16.37 0.76 -12.07
N ASP A 75 15.24 0.17 -12.43
CA ASP A 75 13.98 0.88 -12.59
C ASP A 75 13.09 0.83 -11.34
N SER A 76 13.48 0.08 -10.30
CA SER A 76 12.81 0.12 -8.99
C SER A 76 13.27 1.35 -8.21
N THR A 77 12.70 2.52 -8.49
CA THR A 77 12.94 3.76 -7.76
C THR A 77 11.62 4.36 -7.29
N VAL A 78 11.63 5.13 -6.19
CA VAL A 78 10.42 5.78 -5.67
C VAL A 78 9.80 6.68 -6.73
N GLU A 79 10.62 7.42 -7.46
CA GLU A 79 10.22 8.33 -8.54
C GLU A 79 9.47 7.57 -9.65
N ASN A 80 9.97 6.39 -10.03
CA ASN A 80 9.32 5.55 -11.03
C ASN A 80 7.97 5.03 -10.56
N TYR A 81 7.84 4.61 -9.29
CA TYR A 81 6.55 4.19 -8.72
C TYR A 81 5.56 5.34 -8.59
N VAL A 82 6.02 6.54 -8.21
CA VAL A 82 5.20 7.76 -8.23
C VAL A 82 4.72 8.06 -9.65
N ALA A 83 5.64 8.01 -10.62
CA ALA A 83 5.31 8.26 -12.03
C ALA A 83 4.34 7.21 -12.60
N ASP A 84 4.35 5.97 -12.10
CA ASP A 84 3.36 4.94 -12.46
C ASP A 84 1.96 5.32 -11.98
N VAL A 85 1.83 5.77 -10.73
CA VAL A 85 0.56 6.27 -10.19
C VAL A 85 0.07 7.45 -11.02
N VAL A 86 0.92 8.45 -11.27
CA VAL A 86 0.56 9.63 -12.08
C VAL A 86 0.11 9.22 -13.47
N ALA A 87 0.77 8.25 -14.11
CA ALA A 87 0.38 7.75 -15.43
C ALA A 87 -1.01 7.11 -15.42
N ILE A 88 -1.34 6.35 -14.37
CA ILE A 88 -2.69 5.76 -14.20
C ILE A 88 -3.73 6.87 -13.99
N LEU A 89 -3.44 7.87 -13.14
CA LEU A 89 -4.34 9.00 -12.93
C LEU A 89 -4.61 9.75 -14.24
N ASN A 90 -3.58 10.00 -15.04
CA ASN A 90 -3.71 10.68 -16.33
C ASN A 90 -4.52 9.86 -17.32
N ALA A 91 -4.29 8.54 -17.41
CA ALA A 91 -5.03 7.64 -18.30
C ALA A 91 -6.51 7.50 -17.93
N LEU A 92 -6.85 7.76 -16.67
CA LEU A 92 -8.22 7.75 -16.15
C LEU A 92 -8.84 9.16 -16.09
N GLU A 93 -8.12 10.19 -16.56
CA GLU A 93 -8.55 11.60 -16.56
C GLU A 93 -8.91 12.11 -15.15
N LEU A 94 -8.12 11.68 -14.14
CA LEU A 94 -8.31 12.04 -12.75
C LEU A 94 -7.37 13.19 -12.36
N ASP A 95 -7.91 14.35 -12.07
CA ASP A 95 -7.12 15.51 -11.64
C ASP A 95 -6.54 15.31 -10.23
N SER A 96 -7.37 14.85 -9.31
CA SER A 96 -6.97 14.58 -7.92
C SER A 96 -7.74 13.41 -7.31
N VAL A 97 -7.13 12.74 -6.35
CA VAL A 97 -7.68 11.55 -5.70
C VAL A 97 -7.46 11.55 -4.19
N HIS A 98 -8.26 10.76 -3.48
CA HIS A 98 -7.89 10.28 -2.17
C HIS A 98 -6.94 9.10 -2.35
N TYR A 99 -5.73 9.20 -1.83
CA TYR A 99 -4.75 8.13 -1.95
C TYR A 99 -4.63 7.38 -0.62
N CYS A 100 -4.71 6.06 -0.68
CA CYS A 100 -4.52 5.17 0.45
C CYS A 100 -3.43 4.14 0.11
N GLY A 101 -2.36 4.11 0.89
CA GLY A 101 -1.25 3.20 0.67
C GLY A 101 -0.93 2.33 1.88
N GLU A 102 -0.72 1.04 1.65
CA GLU A 102 -0.27 0.09 2.68
C GLU A 102 1.24 -0.09 2.58
N SER A 103 1.94 -0.03 3.73
CA SER A 103 3.38 -0.32 3.80
C SER A 103 4.18 0.51 2.78
N PHE A 104 4.87 -0.12 1.82
CA PHE A 104 5.58 0.57 0.73
C PHE A 104 4.64 1.44 -0.14
N GLY A 105 3.39 1.02 -0.32
CA GLY A 105 2.39 1.85 -0.98
C GLY A 105 2.16 3.20 -0.29
N GLY A 106 2.36 3.26 1.03
CA GLY A 106 2.33 4.52 1.78
C GLY A 106 3.60 5.37 1.58
N ILE A 107 4.77 4.76 1.41
CA ILE A 107 6.00 5.50 1.03
C ILE A 107 5.81 6.16 -0.34
N ILE A 108 5.24 5.43 -1.31
CA ILE A 108 4.86 5.99 -2.61
C ILE A 108 3.86 7.14 -2.44
N GLY A 109 2.86 6.97 -1.56
CA GLY A 109 1.85 7.99 -1.27
C GLY A 109 2.44 9.26 -0.65
N MET A 110 3.38 9.14 0.29
CA MET A 110 4.10 10.27 0.87
C MET A 110 4.92 11.01 -0.20
N ALA A 111 5.62 10.26 -1.07
CA ALA A 111 6.39 10.84 -2.16
C ALA A 111 5.48 11.51 -3.22
N LEU A 112 4.36 10.88 -3.56
CA LEU A 112 3.36 11.46 -4.48
C LEU A 112 2.78 12.76 -3.91
N ALA A 113 2.39 12.77 -2.64
CA ALA A 113 1.80 13.95 -1.99
C ALA A 113 2.81 15.11 -1.88
N ALA A 114 4.09 14.81 -1.66
CA ALA A 114 5.15 15.80 -1.62
C ALA A 114 5.49 16.37 -3.02
N ALA A 115 5.60 15.50 -4.03
CA ALA A 115 6.01 15.90 -5.39
C ALA A 115 4.84 16.46 -6.24
N HIS A 116 3.63 16.00 -5.99
CA HIS A 116 2.43 16.35 -6.75
C HIS A 116 1.25 16.72 -5.83
N PRO A 117 1.36 17.78 -4.99
CA PRO A 117 0.36 18.09 -3.97
C PRO A 117 -1.05 18.32 -4.55
N ALA A 118 -1.15 18.87 -5.76
CA ALA A 118 -2.45 19.07 -6.42
C ALA A 118 -3.16 17.76 -6.83
N ARG A 119 -2.43 16.62 -6.87
CA ARG A 119 -2.98 15.33 -7.27
C ARG A 119 -3.53 14.51 -6.08
N VAL A 120 -3.26 14.93 -4.84
CA VAL A 120 -3.64 14.20 -3.62
C VAL A 120 -4.55 15.08 -2.75
N ARG A 121 -5.84 14.73 -2.69
CA ARG A 121 -6.83 15.42 -1.84
C ARG A 121 -6.65 15.07 -0.37
N THR A 122 -6.48 13.78 -0.07
CA THR A 122 -6.11 13.25 1.24
C THR A 122 -5.15 12.08 1.07
N LEU A 123 -4.30 11.86 2.05
CA LEU A 123 -3.41 10.72 2.11
C LEU A 123 -3.78 9.82 3.29
N THR A 124 -4.02 8.54 3.05
CA THR A 124 -4.20 7.55 4.12
C THR A 124 -3.04 6.56 4.12
N LEU A 125 -2.41 6.39 5.27
CA LEU A 125 -1.29 5.50 5.51
C LEU A 125 -1.76 4.29 6.32
N VAL A 126 -1.65 3.09 5.77
CA VAL A 126 -2.05 1.84 6.45
C VAL A 126 -0.79 1.06 6.82
N ALA A 127 -0.44 1.03 8.10
CA ALA A 127 0.76 0.38 8.60
C ALA A 127 2.03 0.73 7.77
N SER A 128 2.14 1.98 7.34
CA SER A 128 3.20 2.46 6.44
C SER A 128 4.37 3.00 7.24
N PRO A 129 5.58 2.46 7.07
CA PRO A 129 6.77 3.00 7.70
C PRO A 129 7.25 4.27 6.99
N VAL A 130 7.98 5.12 7.70
CA VAL A 130 8.74 6.24 7.12
C VAL A 130 9.99 5.72 6.40
N TYR A 131 10.60 4.68 6.95
CA TYR A 131 11.75 3.98 6.39
C TYR A 131 11.78 2.52 6.87
N GLN A 132 12.56 1.68 6.20
CA GLN A 132 12.73 0.27 6.58
C GLN A 132 13.71 0.15 7.77
N SER A 133 13.22 -0.14 8.98
CA SER A 133 14.06 -0.33 10.16
C SER A 133 14.91 -1.60 10.07
N GLN A 134 16.08 -1.64 10.76
CA GLN A 134 16.93 -2.82 10.82
C GLN A 134 16.15 -4.04 11.36
N LYS A 135 15.37 -3.86 12.41
CA LYS A 135 14.52 -4.93 12.97
C LYS A 135 13.59 -5.53 11.93
N SER A 136 12.99 -4.71 11.08
CA SER A 136 12.15 -5.17 9.99
C SER A 136 12.95 -5.92 8.93
N GLN A 137 14.15 -5.43 8.59
CA GLN A 137 15.03 -6.13 7.65
C GLN A 137 15.40 -7.53 8.16
N ASP A 138 15.78 -7.65 9.43
CA ASP A 138 16.16 -8.92 10.05
C ASP A 138 15.02 -9.93 10.06
N VAL A 139 13.81 -9.50 10.41
CA VAL A 139 12.63 -10.39 10.38
C VAL A 139 12.36 -10.93 8.97
N TYR A 140 12.35 -10.05 7.98
CA TYR A 140 12.06 -10.46 6.60
C TYR A 140 13.24 -11.17 5.92
N ALA A 141 14.43 -11.13 6.49
CA ALA A 141 15.55 -11.98 6.07
C ALA A 141 15.34 -13.46 6.44
N ALA A 142 14.36 -13.76 7.32
CA ALA A 142 13.94 -15.15 7.61
C ALA A 142 15.09 -16.06 8.10
N GLY A 143 16.08 -15.48 8.82
CA GLY A 143 17.26 -16.20 9.30
C GLY A 143 18.38 -16.37 8.28
N PHE A 144 18.30 -15.73 7.13
CA PHE A 144 19.37 -15.59 6.15
C PHE A 144 20.14 -14.27 6.35
N PRO A 145 21.34 -14.11 5.76
CA PRO A 145 22.10 -12.86 5.82
C PRO A 145 21.34 -11.64 5.26
N SER A 146 20.48 -11.88 4.28
CA SER A 146 19.62 -10.83 3.70
C SER A 146 18.29 -11.40 3.20
N ARG A 147 17.31 -10.50 2.94
CA ARG A 147 16.04 -10.88 2.33
C ARG A 147 16.21 -11.39 0.91
N GLU A 148 17.13 -10.81 0.15
CA GLU A 148 17.45 -11.25 -1.21
C GLU A 148 17.98 -12.68 -1.22
N GLU A 149 18.87 -13.02 -0.30
CA GLU A 149 19.39 -14.37 -0.17
C GLU A 149 18.29 -15.36 0.24
N ALA A 150 17.44 -14.97 1.18
CA ALA A 150 16.27 -15.75 1.56
C ALA A 150 15.34 -16.03 0.36
N LEU A 151 15.03 -14.99 -0.43
CA LEU A 151 14.15 -15.10 -1.60
C LEU A 151 14.77 -15.96 -2.70
N ARG A 152 16.05 -15.79 -3.00
CA ARG A 152 16.75 -16.59 -4.03
C ARG A 152 16.91 -18.06 -3.63
N THR A 153 17.15 -18.30 -2.32
CA THR A 153 17.33 -19.67 -1.82
C THR A 153 16.02 -20.42 -1.68
N LEU A 154 14.99 -19.77 -1.17
CA LEU A 154 13.70 -20.41 -0.85
C LEU A 154 12.69 -20.31 -2.00
N GLY A 155 12.80 -19.29 -2.84
CA GLY A 155 11.71 -18.83 -3.69
C GLY A 155 10.63 -18.08 -2.91
N THR A 156 9.79 -17.33 -3.62
CA THR A 156 8.79 -16.44 -3.00
C THR A 156 7.81 -17.20 -2.12
N ARG A 157 7.34 -18.39 -2.53
CA ARG A 157 6.36 -19.17 -1.79
C ARG A 157 6.89 -19.61 -0.43
N ALA A 158 8.04 -20.32 -0.40
CA ALA A 158 8.58 -20.85 0.85
C ALA A 158 9.06 -19.71 1.77
N TRP A 159 9.56 -18.60 1.21
CA TRP A 159 9.84 -17.41 1.96
C TRP A 159 8.56 -16.83 2.60
N ALA A 160 7.47 -16.73 1.84
CA ALA A 160 6.20 -16.24 2.37
C ALA A 160 5.63 -17.17 3.46
N GLU A 161 5.72 -18.48 3.30
CA GLU A 161 5.32 -19.45 4.31
C GLU A 161 6.12 -19.28 5.61
N LYS A 162 7.43 -19.05 5.49
CA LYS A 162 8.33 -18.87 6.64
C LYS A 162 8.02 -17.58 7.42
N ILE A 163 7.68 -16.47 6.73
CA ILE A 163 7.38 -15.18 7.35
C ILE A 163 5.93 -15.13 7.84
N TYR A 164 4.97 -15.38 6.95
CA TYR A 164 3.55 -15.17 7.19
C TYR A 164 2.82 -16.41 7.71
N GLY A 165 3.44 -17.58 7.61
CA GLY A 165 3.01 -18.80 8.27
C GLY A 165 3.48 -18.92 9.72
N ALA A 166 4.38 -18.04 10.17
CA ALA A 166 4.84 -18.01 11.57
C ALA A 166 3.66 -17.86 12.54
N PRO A 167 3.68 -18.56 13.70
CA PRO A 167 2.56 -18.58 14.64
C PRO A 167 2.10 -17.19 15.11
N ASP A 168 3.03 -16.26 15.22
CA ASP A 168 2.81 -14.92 15.79
C ASP A 168 2.46 -13.87 14.74
N PHE A 169 2.51 -14.20 13.43
CA PHE A 169 2.15 -13.24 12.39
C PHE A 169 0.64 -12.95 12.36
N PHE A 170 -0.18 -13.95 12.57
CA PHE A 170 -1.63 -13.81 12.68
C PHE A 170 -2.10 -14.17 14.09
N PRO A 171 -3.12 -13.49 14.62
CA PRO A 171 -3.72 -13.84 15.91
C PRO A 171 -4.19 -15.30 15.96
N ALA A 172 -4.19 -15.88 17.16
CA ALA A 172 -4.80 -17.18 17.39
C ALA A 172 -6.26 -17.18 16.90
N GLY A 173 -6.70 -18.28 16.28
CA GLY A 173 -8.04 -18.39 15.71
C GLY A 173 -8.20 -17.79 14.32
N THR A 174 -7.17 -17.18 13.72
CA THR A 174 -7.22 -16.75 12.31
C THR A 174 -7.49 -17.94 11.40
N PRO A 175 -8.52 -17.89 10.51
CA PRO A 175 -8.87 -18.99 9.64
C PRO A 175 -7.68 -19.49 8.80
N ALA A 176 -7.50 -20.80 8.71
CA ALA A 176 -6.44 -21.40 7.90
C ALA A 176 -6.54 -20.99 6.43
N GLY A 177 -7.75 -20.82 5.90
CA GLY A 177 -8.00 -20.34 4.54
C GLY A 177 -7.43 -18.93 4.29
N LEU A 178 -7.53 -18.02 5.27
CA LEU A 178 -6.95 -16.69 5.15
C LEU A 178 -5.43 -16.74 5.11
N ARG A 179 -4.80 -17.56 5.96
CA ARG A 179 -3.33 -17.75 5.97
C ARG A 179 -2.84 -18.31 4.63
N ALA A 180 -3.50 -19.35 4.12
CA ALA A 180 -3.18 -19.95 2.84
C ALA A 180 -3.35 -18.96 1.68
N TRP A 181 -4.46 -18.21 1.67
CA TRP A 181 -4.70 -17.17 0.67
C TRP A 181 -3.61 -16.09 0.69
N TYR A 182 -3.21 -15.64 1.87
CA TYR A 182 -2.18 -14.62 2.05
C TYR A 182 -0.83 -15.05 1.44
N VAL A 183 -0.40 -16.28 1.73
CA VAL A 183 0.81 -16.86 1.15
C VAL A 183 0.67 -17.04 -0.36
N ASN A 184 -0.48 -17.53 -0.84
CA ASN A 184 -0.73 -17.75 -2.26
C ASN A 184 -0.68 -16.45 -3.07
N GLU A 185 -1.24 -15.36 -2.55
CA GLU A 185 -1.19 -14.05 -3.23
C GLU A 185 0.25 -13.52 -3.31
N ILE A 186 1.03 -13.64 -2.24
CA ILE A 186 2.45 -13.23 -2.23
C ILE A 186 3.25 -14.05 -3.24
N ALA A 187 3.02 -15.36 -3.29
CA ALA A 187 3.73 -16.30 -4.15
C ALA A 187 3.50 -16.07 -5.67
N ARG A 188 2.60 -15.16 -6.04
CA ARG A 188 2.37 -14.78 -7.45
C ARG A 188 3.44 -13.84 -8.01
N THR A 189 4.25 -13.25 -7.16
CA THR A 189 5.32 -12.32 -7.58
C THR A 189 6.64 -13.08 -7.63
N ASP A 190 7.38 -12.88 -8.70
CA ASP A 190 8.69 -13.51 -8.90
C ASP A 190 9.69 -13.02 -7.84
N ALA A 191 10.60 -13.92 -7.41
CA ALA A 191 11.60 -13.62 -6.39
C ALA A 191 12.57 -12.51 -6.82
N GLU A 192 12.98 -12.46 -8.09
CA GLU A 192 13.90 -11.42 -8.57
C GLU A 192 13.24 -10.05 -8.64
N VAL A 193 11.93 -9.96 -8.90
CA VAL A 193 11.16 -8.71 -8.78
C VAL A 193 11.18 -8.22 -7.34
N LEU A 194 10.95 -9.11 -6.37
CA LEU A 194 11.00 -8.78 -4.95
C LEU A 194 12.42 -8.40 -4.50
N CYS A 195 13.45 -9.05 -5.02
CA CYS A 195 14.85 -8.68 -4.76
C CYS A 195 15.17 -7.27 -5.28
N GLY A 196 14.80 -6.95 -6.52
CA GLY A 196 15.01 -5.64 -7.11
C GLY A 196 14.32 -4.53 -6.32
N LEU A 197 13.04 -4.73 -5.97
CA LEU A 197 12.30 -3.77 -5.14
C LEU A 197 12.88 -3.64 -3.73
N TYR A 198 13.39 -4.73 -3.14
CA TYR A 198 14.00 -4.67 -1.82
C TYR A 198 15.33 -3.90 -1.85
N GLY A 199 16.10 -3.97 -2.94
CA GLY A 199 17.28 -3.16 -3.15
C GLY A 199 17.00 -1.64 -3.01
N LEU A 200 15.82 -1.19 -3.46
CA LEU A 200 15.31 0.15 -3.21
C LEU A 200 14.89 0.31 -1.73
N LEU A 201 14.00 -0.56 -1.25
CA LEU A 201 13.31 -0.40 0.04
C LEU A 201 14.25 -0.26 1.23
N ARG A 202 15.35 -1.03 1.26
CA ARG A 202 16.31 -0.98 2.37
C ARG A 202 16.96 0.39 2.57
N HIS A 203 16.90 1.26 1.55
CA HIS A 203 17.46 2.61 1.57
C HIS A 203 16.39 3.70 1.45
N ALA A 204 15.15 3.33 1.13
CA ALA A 204 14.06 4.29 0.98
C ALA A 204 13.71 4.93 2.32
N SER A 205 13.62 6.25 2.33
CA SER A 205 13.14 7.05 3.46
C SER A 205 12.27 8.18 2.96
N ALA A 206 11.09 8.30 3.55
CA ALA A 206 10.19 9.43 3.31
C ALA A 206 10.42 10.59 4.30
N GLN A 207 11.38 10.48 5.22
CA GLN A 207 11.56 11.44 6.33
C GLN A 207 11.69 12.89 5.85
N THR A 208 12.51 13.14 4.83
CA THR A 208 12.72 14.49 4.27
C THR A 208 11.52 15.00 3.48
N LEU A 209 10.59 14.11 3.12
CA LEU A 209 9.38 14.45 2.36
C LEU A 209 8.21 14.86 3.26
N LEU A 210 8.21 14.43 4.53
CA LEU A 210 7.08 14.65 5.44
C LEU A 210 6.66 16.13 5.56
N PRO A 211 7.60 17.11 5.71
CA PRO A 211 7.23 18.53 5.80
C PRO A 211 6.65 19.11 4.49
N LEU A 212 6.82 18.43 3.37
CA LEU A 212 6.35 18.87 2.05
C LEU A 212 4.90 18.40 1.78
N ILE A 213 4.36 17.50 2.61
CA ILE A 213 3.01 16.98 2.46
C ILE A 213 2.00 18.06 2.88
N GLN A 214 1.20 18.54 1.93
CA GLN A 214 0.17 19.56 2.14
C GLN A 214 -1.21 18.94 2.38
N ALA A 215 -1.45 17.75 1.84
CA ALA A 215 -2.71 17.05 1.99
C ALA A 215 -2.94 16.65 3.45
N PRO A 216 -4.20 16.67 3.95
CA PRO A 216 -4.56 16.06 5.23
C PRO A 216 -4.21 14.56 5.23
N VAL A 217 -3.68 14.06 6.35
CA VAL A 217 -3.20 12.67 6.47
C VAL A 217 -3.95 11.91 7.55
N LEU A 218 -4.40 10.71 7.21
CA LEU A 218 -4.92 9.71 8.14
C LEU A 218 -3.93 8.55 8.28
N GLY A 219 -3.44 8.30 9.47
CA GLY A 219 -2.64 7.13 9.80
C GLY A 219 -3.49 6.04 10.45
N LEU A 220 -3.48 4.83 9.90
CA LEU A 220 -4.10 3.63 10.48
C LEU A 220 -2.98 2.65 10.84
N TYR A 221 -2.75 2.45 12.13
CA TYR A 221 -1.63 1.67 12.64
C TYR A 221 -2.06 0.60 13.64
N PRO A 222 -1.35 -0.54 13.73
CA PRO A 222 -1.56 -1.48 14.83
C PRO A 222 -1.00 -0.90 16.14
N THR A 223 -1.59 -1.27 17.29
CA THR A 223 -1.09 -0.85 18.62
C THR A 223 0.30 -1.37 18.96
N ALA A 224 0.75 -2.44 18.29
CA ALA A 224 2.07 -3.05 18.49
C ALA A 224 2.59 -3.63 17.16
N GLY A 225 2.97 -2.76 16.23
CA GLY A 225 3.46 -3.17 14.92
C GLY A 225 4.96 -3.40 14.87
N LEU A 226 5.39 -4.32 13.99
CA LEU A 226 6.81 -4.59 13.74
C LEU A 226 7.48 -3.47 12.93
N LEU A 227 6.78 -2.96 11.91
CA LEU A 227 7.34 -2.01 10.93
C LEU A 227 7.30 -0.57 11.42
N THR A 228 6.30 -0.24 12.24
CA THR A 228 6.06 1.10 12.74
C THR A 228 6.11 1.06 14.25
N GLY A 229 7.20 1.53 14.79
CA GLY A 229 7.36 1.72 16.24
C GLY A 229 7.24 3.19 16.61
N ASN A 230 7.28 3.49 17.92
CA ASN A 230 7.14 4.82 18.48
C ASN A 230 8.02 5.88 17.79
N GLU A 231 9.23 5.51 17.37
CA GLU A 231 10.13 6.44 16.68
C GLU A 231 9.56 6.89 15.33
N GLN A 232 9.04 5.96 14.52
CA GLN A 232 8.48 6.29 13.21
C GLN A 232 7.16 7.07 13.32
N GLU A 233 6.34 6.72 14.31
CA GLU A 233 5.12 7.48 14.61
C GLU A 233 5.44 8.91 15.08
N ARG A 234 6.49 9.08 15.89
CA ARG A 234 6.98 10.40 16.28
C ARG A 234 7.44 11.19 15.07
N LEU A 235 8.21 10.59 14.15
CA LEU A 235 8.64 11.25 12.91
C LEU A 235 7.46 11.72 12.06
N LEU A 236 6.42 10.89 11.92
CA LEU A 236 5.18 11.26 11.21
C LEU A 236 4.50 12.44 11.89
N GLY A 237 4.35 12.40 13.24
CA GLY A 237 3.70 13.45 14.01
C GLY A 237 4.45 14.78 14.01
N GLU A 238 5.79 14.74 13.99
CA GLU A 238 6.63 15.95 13.93
C GLU A 238 6.75 16.51 12.50
N GLY A 239 6.71 15.63 11.48
CA GLY A 239 6.96 16.01 10.10
C GLY A 239 5.73 16.39 9.30
N ILE A 240 4.55 15.84 9.62
CA ILE A 240 3.30 16.07 8.87
C ILE A 240 2.42 17.06 9.62
N ARG A 241 2.08 18.16 8.97
CA ARG A 241 1.33 19.28 9.58
C ARG A 241 -0.10 18.91 10.00
N ASP A 242 -0.84 18.19 9.15
CA ASP A 242 -2.23 17.77 9.40
C ASP A 242 -2.31 16.25 9.40
N LEU A 243 -1.99 15.65 10.54
CA LEU A 243 -1.98 14.21 10.76
C LEU A 243 -2.97 13.80 11.85
N ARG A 244 -3.84 12.86 11.49
CA ARG A 244 -4.66 12.12 12.46
C ARG A 244 -4.17 10.68 12.51
N MET A 245 -3.89 10.15 13.69
CA MET A 245 -3.48 8.77 13.87
C MET A 245 -4.54 7.98 14.64
N LEU A 246 -4.85 6.81 14.14
CA LEU A 246 -5.74 5.85 14.77
C LEU A 246 -5.03 4.51 14.92
N HIS A 247 -5.13 3.94 16.12
CA HIS A 247 -4.53 2.64 16.44
C HIS A 247 -5.62 1.57 16.53
N LEU A 248 -5.44 0.48 15.78
CA LEU A 248 -6.27 -0.70 15.87
C LEU A 248 -5.66 -1.69 16.87
N PRO A 249 -6.48 -2.42 17.65
CA PRO A 249 -6.01 -3.36 18.66
C PRO A 249 -5.41 -4.61 18.01
N SER A 250 -4.23 -4.47 17.42
CA SER A 250 -3.51 -5.51 16.70
C SER A 250 -2.03 -5.48 17.05
N ALA A 251 -1.43 -6.66 17.22
CA ALA A 251 0.01 -6.84 17.35
C ALA A 251 0.70 -7.09 15.99
N THR A 252 -0.04 -7.07 14.88
CA THR A 252 0.51 -7.38 13.56
C THR A 252 0.24 -6.27 12.55
N GLN A 253 1.08 -6.19 11.53
CA GLN A 253 0.95 -5.27 10.40
C GLN A 253 -0.25 -5.59 9.48
N ALA A 254 -0.86 -6.77 9.63
CA ALA A 254 -1.92 -7.25 8.75
C ALA A 254 -3.30 -6.60 9.01
N ILE A 255 -3.34 -5.39 9.57
CA ILE A 255 -4.58 -4.67 9.90
C ILE A 255 -5.49 -4.50 8.68
N LEU A 256 -4.92 -4.26 7.51
CA LEU A 256 -5.62 -4.19 6.23
C LEU A 256 -6.52 -5.42 6.00
N THR A 257 -6.02 -6.60 6.37
CA THR A 257 -6.72 -7.88 6.13
C THR A 257 -7.52 -8.34 7.34
N LEU A 258 -7.06 -8.02 8.56
CA LEU A 258 -7.72 -8.45 9.80
C LEU A 258 -8.87 -7.53 10.22
N TYR A 259 -8.81 -6.25 9.88
CA TYR A 259 -9.80 -5.23 10.25
C TYR A 259 -10.32 -4.45 9.03
N PRO A 260 -10.73 -5.14 7.93
CA PRO A 260 -11.04 -4.47 6.68
C PRO A 260 -12.21 -3.48 6.82
N ALA A 261 -13.28 -3.86 7.50
CA ALA A 261 -14.45 -3.00 7.72
C ALA A 261 -14.08 -1.74 8.50
N THR A 262 -13.36 -1.90 9.62
CA THR A 262 -12.96 -0.78 10.47
C THR A 262 -12.06 0.19 9.71
N CYS A 263 -11.03 -0.32 9.06
CA CYS A 263 -10.10 0.52 8.28
C CYS A 263 -10.80 1.23 7.13
N ALA A 264 -11.63 0.50 6.35
CA ALA A 264 -12.35 1.08 5.23
C ALA A 264 -13.33 2.17 5.67
N ASN A 265 -14.06 1.99 6.79
CA ASN A 265 -14.96 2.98 7.32
C ASN A 265 -14.22 4.25 7.81
N HIS A 266 -13.03 4.11 8.43
CA HIS A 266 -12.22 5.27 8.78
C HIS A 266 -11.74 6.04 7.55
N LEU A 267 -11.28 5.33 6.50
CA LEU A 267 -10.91 5.96 5.23
C LEU A 267 -12.12 6.68 4.61
N LEU A 268 -13.29 6.00 4.54
CA LEU A 268 -14.51 6.56 3.98
C LEU A 268 -14.90 7.86 4.71
N HIS A 269 -14.97 7.79 6.05
CA HIS A 269 -15.30 8.95 6.86
C HIS A 269 -14.31 10.11 6.66
N PHE A 270 -13.03 9.82 6.61
CA PHE A 270 -11.99 10.81 6.37
C PHE A 270 -12.10 11.46 4.99
N ALA A 271 -12.25 10.68 3.93
CA ALA A 271 -12.40 11.19 2.58
C ALA A 271 -13.65 12.08 2.45
N THR A 272 -14.79 11.63 2.97
CA THR A 272 -16.06 12.37 2.88
C THR A 272 -16.06 13.68 3.67
N GLN A 273 -15.34 13.76 4.79
CA GLN A 273 -15.16 15.02 5.51
C GLN A 273 -14.46 16.08 4.65
N HIS A 274 -13.49 15.68 3.82
CA HIS A 274 -12.74 16.58 2.96
C HIS A 274 -13.44 16.89 1.63
N ASP A 275 -14.39 16.06 1.22
CA ASP A 275 -15.22 16.32 0.04
C ASP A 275 -16.51 17.09 0.38
N GLY A 276 -16.83 17.24 1.66
CA GLY A 276 -18.11 17.81 2.09
C GLY A 276 -19.31 16.92 1.75
N VAL A 277 -19.07 15.62 1.50
CA VAL A 277 -20.11 14.66 1.15
C VAL A 277 -20.62 13.98 2.41
N THR A 278 -21.94 13.87 2.55
CA THR A 278 -22.55 13.03 3.58
C THR A 278 -22.78 11.64 3.03
N CYS A 279 -22.11 10.63 3.62
CA CYS A 279 -22.41 9.21 3.37
C CYS A 279 -23.72 8.83 4.07
N ARG A 280 -24.85 9.30 3.58
CA ARG A 280 -26.17 8.83 4.01
C ARG A 280 -26.75 7.99 2.88
N GLU A 281 -27.25 6.81 3.23
CA GLU A 281 -28.23 6.13 2.40
C GLU A 281 -29.43 7.08 2.27
N GLN A 282 -29.76 7.44 1.04
CA GLN A 282 -31.01 8.15 0.74
C GLN A 282 -31.98 7.16 0.17
#